data_3eec0cc8139e76184a2b3ce87769e4da
#
_entry.id   3eec0cc8139e76184a2b3ce87769e4da
#
_cell.length_a   1.000
_cell.length_b   1.000
_cell.length_c   1.000
_cell.angle_alpha   90.00
_cell.angle_beta   90.00
_cell.angle_gamma   90.00
#
_symmetry.space_group_name_H-M   'P 1'
#
loop_
_entity.id
_entity.type
_entity.pdbx_description
1 polymer ?
#
loop_
_entity_poly.entity_id
_entity_poly.type
_entity_poly.pdbx_seq_one_letter_code
_entity_poly.pdbx_strand_id
1 'polypeptide(L)'
;MTQPKKQLRHSGMEQRPNGAKHKPNHSSHEEEHVDYGMKTENTDGQKPPVRKHRAPRYEKADKIKQGDKHQKAPKTQEPAKPHAMRNPRELVVDTLIRIENGGFSNIVWDLAIKHADLNNLDKMLATRIFYGTLSNMRLIDALWSDIEPEMVKRADPVVKMTLRSAMYQLVFLDRVPAYSIVSTSVDVVKRLRNRAASGYCNALLRKAVARQETGQLKFRPSGDKLSDFAVEYSLNDDLAKCLLDEFGDEARDIAESMQSVPRMVLRVNRSKLAMETLLSQSGASLEKSAVLPEQACLVVSRNEVVERMIETGKACVQDEAAQMAVLALGGPENWGQGSERDVHIWDACAGLGGKSIHILDEIACSEDKGRFSLLSTDLYANKLERLKDYQLQFFGGMHLVTKVRDLQLGGSVPLAPFDAILIDAPCSGLGVLRRHPEVKLTRTQADIESLVELQKQILNQVCRHLRVGGVLVYSVCTITRAECENQVEQFLGDHPNFRLDTLPEVCLGNRPDSGQIKLLPHKDGCDGFYVARFVRVS
;
A
#
# COMPACT_ATOMS: atom_id res chain seq x y z
N MET A 1 -45.71 -38.83 -18.66
CA MET A 1 -47.09 -38.39 -19.00
C MET A 1 -47.02 -36.90 -19.30
N THR A 2 -47.02 -36.63 -20.57
CA THR A 2 -47.79 -35.65 -21.38
C THR A 2 -47.49 -34.16 -21.19
N GLN A 3 -46.75 -33.69 -22.18
CA GLN A 3 -46.88 -32.32 -22.75
C GLN A 3 -48.29 -32.16 -23.38
N PRO A 4 -48.78 -30.94 -23.77
CA PRO A 4 -48.39 -30.46 -25.07
C PRO A 4 -48.20 -28.90 -25.25
N LYS A 5 -47.47 -28.62 -26.33
CA LYS A 5 -47.28 -27.40 -27.13
C LYS A 5 -48.60 -26.69 -27.53
N LYS A 6 -48.50 -25.37 -27.79
CA LYS A 6 -49.10 -24.76 -29.02
C LYS A 6 -48.42 -23.44 -29.38
N GLN A 7 -48.06 -23.39 -30.61
CA GLN A 7 -47.63 -22.30 -31.51
C GLN A 7 -48.78 -21.40 -31.95
N LEU A 8 -48.46 -20.20 -32.49
CA LEU A 8 -48.89 -19.58 -33.77
C LEU A 8 -48.70 -18.06 -33.65
N ARG A 9 -47.88 -17.42 -34.42
CA ARG A 9 -47.74 -17.04 -35.83
C ARG A 9 -48.35 -15.67 -36.18
N HIS A 10 -47.47 -14.83 -36.79
CA HIS A 10 -47.63 -13.87 -37.91
C HIS A 10 -48.39 -12.56 -37.62
N SER A 11 -48.10 -11.39 -38.17
CA SER A 11 -47.28 -10.87 -39.30
C SER A 11 -47.51 -9.36 -39.37
N GLY A 12 -46.65 -8.60 -40.04
CA GLY A 12 -46.97 -7.25 -40.50
C GLY A 12 -45.76 -6.35 -40.74
N MET A 13 -45.23 -6.40 -41.93
CA MET A 13 -44.37 -5.37 -42.56
C MET A 13 -45.20 -4.14 -42.91
N GLU A 14 -44.63 -2.93 -42.85
CA GLU A 14 -44.74 -1.89 -43.89
C GLU A 14 -43.88 -0.66 -43.54
N GLN A 15 -42.87 -0.41 -44.33
CA GLN A 15 -42.59 0.66 -45.31
C GLN A 15 -42.22 2.04 -44.73
N ARG A 16 -40.99 2.41 -45.13
CA ARG A 16 -40.45 3.79 -45.12
C ARG A 16 -41.14 4.66 -46.19
N PRO A 17 -41.02 6.02 -46.09
CA PRO A 17 -40.22 6.72 -47.09
C PRO A 17 -39.32 7.87 -46.61
N ASN A 18 -38.25 7.99 -47.33
CA ASN A 18 -37.30 9.03 -47.70
C ASN A 18 -37.53 10.51 -47.33
N GLY A 19 -36.47 11.12 -46.79
CA GLY A 19 -35.73 12.16 -47.52
C GLY A 19 -35.91 13.60 -47.07
N ALA A 20 -34.86 14.19 -46.43
CA ALA A 20 -34.41 15.54 -46.79
C ALA A 20 -33.05 15.84 -46.16
N LYS A 21 -32.10 16.22 -47.01
CA LYS A 21 -30.79 16.73 -46.69
C LYS A 21 -30.91 18.19 -46.21
N HIS A 22 -30.31 18.51 -45.03
CA HIS A 22 -29.87 19.88 -44.76
C HIS A 22 -28.45 19.86 -44.18
N LYS A 23 -27.56 20.66 -44.84
CA LYS A 23 -26.19 20.94 -44.44
C LYS A 23 -26.18 21.91 -43.26
N PRO A 24 -25.18 21.82 -42.36
CA PRO A 24 -25.07 22.73 -41.22
C PRO A 24 -24.40 24.04 -41.61
N ASN A 25 -24.95 25.12 -41.10
CA ASN A 25 -24.37 26.45 -41.11
C ASN A 25 -23.36 26.58 -39.95
N HIS A 26 -22.16 27.04 -40.26
CA HIS A 26 -21.16 27.48 -39.27
C HIS A 26 -21.64 28.75 -38.56
N SER A 27 -21.71 28.73 -37.25
CA SER A 27 -21.64 29.93 -36.44
C SER A 27 -20.59 29.70 -35.32
N SER A 28 -19.54 30.50 -35.43
CA SER A 28 -18.48 30.70 -34.47
C SER A 28 -19.04 31.17 -33.10
N HIS A 29 -18.79 30.46 -32.05
CA HIS A 29 -18.87 30.99 -30.67
C HIS A 29 -17.47 31.10 -30.08
N GLU A 30 -17.13 32.33 -29.75
CA GLU A 30 -15.94 32.77 -29.09
C GLU A 30 -15.90 32.19 -27.67
N GLU A 31 -14.73 31.61 -27.31
CA GLU A 31 -14.42 31.19 -25.94
C GLU A 31 -14.11 32.43 -25.11
N GLU A 32 -14.95 32.77 -24.15
CA GLU A 32 -14.61 33.75 -23.11
C GLU A 32 -13.67 33.11 -22.10
N HIS A 33 -12.40 33.49 -22.17
CA HIS A 33 -11.41 33.33 -21.13
C HIS A 33 -11.72 34.28 -19.95
N VAL A 34 -12.18 33.73 -18.84
CA VAL A 34 -12.27 34.46 -17.58
C VAL A 34 -10.91 34.46 -16.90
N ASP A 35 -10.19 35.55 -17.04
CA ASP A 35 -8.92 35.84 -16.37
C ASP A 35 -9.19 36.40 -14.96
N TYR A 36 -8.83 35.65 -13.91
CA TYR A 36 -8.87 36.13 -12.53
C TYR A 36 -7.52 36.82 -12.18
N GLY A 37 -7.43 38.08 -12.50
CA GLY A 37 -6.34 38.93 -12.06
C GLY A 37 -6.31 39.13 -10.54
N MET A 38 -5.26 38.64 -9.87
CA MET A 38 -4.93 38.98 -8.49
C MET A 38 -4.14 40.28 -8.42
N LYS A 39 -4.71 41.32 -7.79
CA LYS A 39 -3.98 42.50 -7.30
C LYS A 39 -3.34 42.16 -5.97
N THR A 40 -2.04 42.34 -5.86
CA THR A 40 -1.27 42.26 -4.62
C THR A 40 -1.32 43.63 -3.92
N GLU A 41 -1.84 43.67 -2.69
CA GLU A 41 -1.59 44.79 -1.76
C GLU A 41 -0.65 44.33 -0.64
N ASN A 42 0.47 45.00 -0.51
CA ASN A 42 1.44 44.93 0.57
C ASN A 42 0.92 45.68 1.80
N THR A 43 0.85 45.03 2.96
CA THR A 43 0.85 45.71 4.27
C THR A 43 1.77 44.98 5.23
N ASP A 44 2.79 45.72 5.69
CA ASP A 44 3.70 45.36 6.77
C ASP A 44 2.98 45.14 8.10
N GLY A 45 3.27 44.05 8.81
CA GLY A 45 2.78 43.77 10.16
C GLY A 45 3.56 42.69 10.85
N GLN A 46 4.25 43.07 11.92
CA GLN A 46 5.13 42.28 12.80
C GLN A 46 4.58 40.94 13.22
N LYS A 47 5.42 39.89 13.13
CA LYS A 47 5.15 38.51 13.60
C LYS A 47 5.58 38.31 15.07
N PRO A 48 4.78 37.64 15.92
CA PRO A 48 5.23 37.14 17.20
C PRO A 48 6.02 35.81 17.04
N PRO A 49 6.87 35.42 18.01
CA PRO A 49 7.78 34.29 17.87
C PRO A 49 7.07 32.94 17.97
N VAL A 50 7.23 32.11 16.95
CA VAL A 50 6.70 30.73 16.91
C VAL A 50 7.69 29.78 17.55
N ARG A 51 7.26 29.06 18.60
CA ARG A 51 7.96 27.91 19.18
C ARG A 51 7.96 26.76 18.16
N LYS A 52 9.15 26.34 17.73
CA LYS A 52 9.35 25.23 16.81
C LYS A 52 9.12 23.90 17.55
N HIS A 53 7.99 23.23 17.32
CA HIS A 53 7.84 21.82 17.58
C HIS A 53 8.49 21.02 16.45
N ARG A 54 9.40 20.10 16.81
CA ARG A 54 10.10 19.22 15.87
C ARG A 54 9.12 18.16 15.33
N ALA A 55 8.86 18.18 14.04
CA ALA A 55 8.23 17.08 13.31
C ALA A 55 9.15 15.85 13.25
N PRO A 56 8.59 14.62 13.16
CA PRO A 56 9.40 13.40 13.07
C PRO A 56 10.27 13.43 11.81
N ARG A 57 11.51 12.93 11.98
CA ARG A 57 12.56 12.96 10.97
C ARG A 57 12.21 12.16 9.71
N TYR A 58 11.63 12.82 8.72
CA TYR A 58 11.55 12.35 7.34
C TYR A 58 12.36 13.18 6.34
N GLU A 59 13.21 14.10 6.84
CA GLU A 59 14.10 14.89 5.98
C GLU A 59 15.55 14.59 6.30
N LYS A 60 16.21 13.84 5.41
CA LYS A 60 17.62 14.05 5.05
C LYS A 60 17.96 13.33 3.73
N ALA A 61 17.55 13.95 2.65
CA ALA A 61 18.33 13.94 1.41
C ALA A 61 18.16 15.33 0.78
N ASP A 62 19.27 16.03 0.61
CA ASP A 62 19.47 17.36 0.02
C ASP A 62 19.44 18.58 0.95
N LYS A 63 20.65 18.90 1.43
CA LYS A 63 21.20 20.27 1.52
C LYS A 63 22.62 20.23 2.12
N ILE A 64 23.62 20.13 1.25
CA ILE A 64 25.00 20.51 1.58
C ILE A 64 25.15 21.99 1.24
N LYS A 65 25.33 22.84 2.29
CA LYS A 65 25.72 24.24 2.14
C LYS A 65 27.22 24.34 1.95
N GLN A 66 27.61 25.14 0.96
CA GLN A 66 28.96 25.61 0.71
C GLN A 66 29.52 26.38 1.93
N GLY A 67 30.71 26.03 2.32
CA GLY A 67 31.56 26.78 3.24
C GLY A 67 33.02 26.45 2.93
N ASP A 68 33.74 27.45 2.35
CA ASP A 68 35.15 27.40 1.98
C ASP A 68 36.08 27.02 3.13
N LYS A 69 36.98 26.06 2.90
CA LYS A 69 38.41 26.13 3.30
C LYS A 69 39.18 25.01 2.58
N HIS A 70 40.23 25.44 1.88
CA HIS A 70 41.22 24.63 1.18
C HIS A 70 41.77 23.46 2.03
N GLN A 71 41.41 22.24 1.71
CA GLN A 71 42.22 21.04 1.91
C GLN A 71 42.05 20.16 0.67
N LYS A 72 43.19 19.67 0.15
CA LYS A 72 43.28 18.84 -1.07
C LYS A 72 42.30 17.67 -0.97
N ALA A 73 41.33 17.64 -1.89
CA ALA A 73 40.37 16.56 -2.04
C ALA A 73 41.08 15.24 -2.32
N PRO A 74 40.70 14.13 -1.67
CA PRO A 74 41.06 12.81 -2.14
C PRO A 74 40.37 12.58 -3.47
N LYS A 75 41.10 11.97 -4.43
CA LYS A 75 40.59 11.64 -5.76
C LYS A 75 39.26 10.91 -5.62
N THR A 76 38.18 11.55 -6.04
CA THR A 76 36.87 10.93 -6.24
C THR A 76 37.05 9.80 -7.24
N GLN A 77 37.00 8.56 -6.76
CA GLN A 77 36.74 7.40 -7.62
C GLN A 77 35.33 7.62 -8.20
N GLU A 78 35.22 7.68 -9.51
CA GLU A 78 33.95 7.60 -10.22
C GLU A 78 33.13 6.44 -9.64
N PRO A 79 31.82 6.58 -9.40
CA PRO A 79 31.01 5.45 -8.99
C PRO A 79 31.12 4.38 -10.08
N ALA A 80 31.66 3.23 -9.72
CA ALA A 80 31.76 2.08 -10.60
C ALA A 80 30.37 1.85 -11.23
N LYS A 81 30.32 1.75 -12.57
CA LYS A 81 29.08 1.37 -13.29
C LYS A 81 28.47 0.18 -12.56
N PRO A 82 27.16 0.19 -12.26
CA PRO A 82 26.54 -0.91 -11.54
C PRO A 82 26.76 -2.18 -12.36
N HIS A 83 27.61 -3.08 -11.87
CA HIS A 83 27.70 -4.44 -12.42
C HIS A 83 26.32 -5.06 -12.23
N ALA A 84 25.67 -5.41 -13.34
CA ALA A 84 24.41 -6.13 -13.30
C ALA A 84 24.57 -7.35 -12.38
N MET A 85 23.87 -7.38 -11.24
CA MET A 85 23.99 -8.47 -10.29
C MET A 85 23.39 -9.74 -10.88
N ARG A 86 24.23 -10.77 -11.04
CA ARG A 86 23.88 -12.08 -11.62
C ARG A 86 23.67 -13.17 -10.57
N ASN A 87 23.78 -12.83 -9.29
CA ASN A 87 23.61 -13.77 -8.19
C ASN A 87 22.44 -13.31 -7.29
N PRO A 88 21.39 -14.14 -7.15
CA PRO A 88 20.22 -13.77 -6.35
C PRO A 88 20.55 -13.42 -4.89
N ARG A 89 21.53 -14.11 -4.27
CA ARG A 89 21.90 -13.86 -2.87
C ARG A 89 22.72 -12.59 -2.68
N GLU A 90 23.53 -12.22 -3.68
CA GLU A 90 24.27 -10.96 -3.68
C GLU A 90 23.31 -9.76 -3.76
N LEU A 91 22.30 -9.83 -4.63
CA LEU A 91 21.24 -8.84 -4.73
C LEU A 91 20.51 -8.68 -3.39
N VAL A 92 20.17 -9.80 -2.74
CA VAL A 92 19.51 -9.80 -1.43
C VAL A 92 20.37 -9.09 -0.37
N VAL A 93 21.65 -9.43 -0.27
CA VAL A 93 22.56 -8.84 0.74
C VAL A 93 22.72 -7.35 0.54
N ASP A 94 22.97 -6.90 -0.70
CA ASP A 94 23.08 -5.46 -1.02
C ASP A 94 21.80 -4.70 -0.66
N THR A 95 20.65 -5.29 -0.98
CA THR A 95 19.36 -4.65 -0.72
C THR A 95 19.03 -4.61 0.78
N LEU A 96 19.31 -5.68 1.54
CA LEU A 96 19.13 -5.71 3.00
C LEU A 96 19.97 -4.64 3.70
N ILE A 97 21.21 -4.39 3.23
CA ILE A 97 22.06 -3.32 3.77
C ILE A 97 21.41 -1.93 3.53
N ARG A 98 20.80 -1.72 2.36
CA ARG A 98 20.09 -0.46 2.07
C ARG A 98 18.88 -0.26 2.96
N ILE A 99 18.14 -1.32 3.30
CA ILE A 99 17.01 -1.25 4.24
C ILE A 99 17.48 -0.92 5.65
N GLU A 100 18.57 -1.53 6.13
CA GLU A 100 19.16 -1.19 7.44
C GLU A 100 19.53 0.30 7.56
N ASN A 101 19.85 0.94 6.43
CA ASN A 101 20.14 2.38 6.33
C ASN A 101 18.89 3.27 6.13
N GLY A 102 17.66 2.73 6.28
CA GLY A 102 16.41 3.49 6.28
C GLY A 102 15.61 3.48 4.95
N GLY A 103 15.88 2.53 4.06
CA GLY A 103 15.09 2.34 2.84
C GLY A 103 13.75 1.63 3.11
N PHE A 104 12.71 1.93 2.32
CA PHE A 104 11.46 1.16 2.31
C PHE A 104 11.62 -0.10 1.47
N SER A 105 11.27 -1.27 2.05
CA SER A 105 11.56 -2.57 1.46
C SER A 105 10.98 -2.75 0.06
N ASN A 106 9.73 -2.37 -0.16
CA ASN A 106 9.06 -2.48 -1.46
C ASN A 106 9.73 -1.60 -2.53
N ILE A 107 10.03 -0.34 -2.23
CA ILE A 107 10.62 0.60 -3.19
C ILE A 107 12.04 0.18 -3.57
N VAL A 108 12.85 -0.13 -2.56
CA VAL A 108 14.27 -0.51 -2.78
C VAL A 108 14.35 -1.84 -3.50
N TRP A 109 13.48 -2.82 -3.14
CA TRP A 109 13.45 -4.13 -3.77
C TRP A 109 12.97 -4.09 -5.21
N ASP A 110 11.87 -3.40 -5.50
CA ASP A 110 11.31 -3.30 -6.86
C ASP A 110 12.33 -2.68 -7.82
N LEU A 111 13.04 -1.66 -7.37
CA LEU A 111 14.11 -1.04 -8.15
C LEU A 111 15.28 -2.02 -8.38
N ALA A 112 15.71 -2.71 -7.32
CA ALA A 112 16.85 -3.64 -7.39
C ALA A 112 16.55 -4.84 -8.30
N ILE A 113 15.37 -5.48 -8.16
CA ILE A 113 15.00 -6.67 -8.93
C ILE A 113 14.73 -6.36 -10.41
N LYS A 114 14.23 -5.15 -10.70
CA LYS A 114 13.99 -4.69 -12.09
C LYS A 114 15.29 -4.58 -12.88
N HIS A 115 16.36 -4.11 -12.24
CA HIS A 115 17.67 -3.91 -12.89
C HIS A 115 18.62 -5.12 -12.76
N ALA A 116 18.19 -6.19 -12.08
CA ALA A 116 19.01 -7.39 -11.92
C ALA A 116 18.98 -8.26 -13.18
N ASP A 117 20.17 -8.74 -13.59
CA ASP A 117 20.33 -9.71 -14.68
C ASP A 117 20.11 -11.13 -14.13
N LEU A 118 18.86 -11.44 -13.79
CA LEU A 118 18.42 -12.71 -13.20
C LEU A 118 17.26 -13.28 -14.01
N ASN A 119 17.23 -14.60 -14.16
CA ASN A 119 16.07 -15.30 -14.70
C ASN A 119 14.89 -15.27 -13.69
N ASN A 120 13.70 -15.66 -14.13
CA ASN A 120 12.49 -15.59 -13.30
C ASN A 120 12.57 -16.44 -12.02
N LEU A 121 13.17 -17.64 -12.08
CA LEU A 121 13.30 -18.51 -10.90
C LEU A 121 14.26 -17.91 -9.86
N ASP A 122 15.37 -17.34 -10.32
CA ASP A 122 16.31 -16.63 -9.45
C ASP A 122 15.69 -15.35 -8.84
N LYS A 123 14.88 -14.61 -9.62
CA LYS A 123 14.11 -13.47 -9.10
C LYS A 123 13.12 -13.90 -8.01
N MET A 124 12.41 -15.01 -8.21
CA MET A 124 11.49 -15.56 -7.20
C MET A 124 12.24 -16.00 -5.93
N LEU A 125 13.37 -16.71 -6.10
CA LEU A 125 14.21 -17.12 -4.97
C LEU A 125 14.74 -15.91 -4.20
N ALA A 126 15.31 -14.92 -4.91
CA ALA A 126 15.82 -13.70 -4.31
C ALA A 126 14.74 -12.95 -3.53
N THR A 127 13.54 -12.80 -4.11
CA THR A 127 12.39 -12.16 -3.47
C THR A 127 11.99 -12.89 -2.18
N ARG A 128 11.92 -14.22 -2.22
CA ARG A 128 11.58 -15.04 -1.06
C ARG A 128 12.63 -14.93 0.06
N ILE A 129 13.92 -14.93 -0.30
CA ILE A 129 15.01 -14.77 0.68
C ILE A 129 14.97 -13.35 1.27
N PHE A 130 14.78 -12.31 0.46
CA PHE A 130 14.77 -10.92 0.89
C PHE A 130 13.65 -10.65 1.91
N TYR A 131 12.39 -10.84 1.51
CA TYR A 131 11.24 -10.59 2.39
C TYR A 131 11.20 -11.56 3.58
N GLY A 132 11.57 -12.81 3.37
CA GLY A 132 11.61 -13.79 4.44
C GLY A 132 12.67 -13.47 5.50
N THR A 133 13.84 -12.97 5.10
CA THR A 133 14.87 -12.51 6.04
C THR A 133 14.38 -11.31 6.85
N LEU A 134 13.76 -10.31 6.21
CA LEU A 134 13.20 -9.13 6.88
C LEU A 134 12.08 -9.52 7.86
N SER A 135 11.16 -10.37 7.43
CA SER A 135 10.00 -10.78 8.23
C SER A 135 10.40 -11.56 9.49
N ASN A 136 11.58 -12.22 9.49
CA ASN A 136 12.05 -13.07 10.57
C ASN A 136 13.34 -12.56 11.24
N MET A 137 13.65 -11.28 11.13
CA MET A 137 14.94 -10.71 11.49
C MET A 137 15.33 -10.95 12.97
N ARG A 138 14.41 -10.71 13.92
CA ARG A 138 14.70 -10.93 15.36
C ARG A 138 14.85 -12.40 15.71
N LEU A 139 14.01 -13.26 15.14
CA LEU A 139 14.14 -14.71 15.31
C LEU A 139 15.48 -15.22 14.76
N ILE A 140 15.88 -14.76 13.58
CA ILE A 140 17.17 -15.08 12.97
C ILE A 140 18.33 -14.61 13.87
N ASP A 141 18.24 -13.40 14.41
CA ASP A 141 19.26 -12.86 15.32
C ASP A 141 19.34 -13.63 16.65
N ALA A 142 18.19 -14.11 17.16
CA ALA A 142 18.17 -14.98 18.35
C ALA A 142 18.84 -16.33 18.07
N LEU A 143 18.58 -16.94 16.91
CA LEU A 143 19.26 -18.19 16.50
C LEU A 143 20.76 -18.00 16.33
N TRP A 144 21.21 -16.88 15.78
CA TRP A 144 22.63 -16.56 15.69
C TRP A 144 23.25 -16.29 17.06
N SER A 145 22.54 -15.61 17.95
CA SER A 145 23.04 -15.31 19.30
C SER A 145 23.28 -16.57 20.12
N ASP A 146 22.55 -17.66 19.88
CA ASP A 146 22.81 -18.97 20.48
C ASP A 146 24.08 -19.66 19.91
N ILE A 147 24.51 -19.31 18.68
CA ILE A 147 25.71 -19.86 18.03
C ILE A 147 26.94 -18.97 18.26
N GLU A 148 26.78 -17.67 18.10
CA GLU A 148 27.82 -16.64 18.17
C GLU A 148 27.21 -15.31 18.63
N PRO A 149 27.17 -15.02 19.95
CA PRO A 149 26.49 -13.86 20.53
C PRO A 149 26.95 -12.50 19.99
N GLU A 150 28.21 -12.39 19.59
CA GLU A 150 28.79 -11.14 19.11
C GLU A 150 28.57 -10.89 17.62
N MET A 151 28.05 -11.87 16.87
CA MET A 151 27.86 -11.76 15.42
C MET A 151 26.94 -10.61 15.05
N VAL A 152 25.77 -10.52 15.68
CA VAL A 152 24.75 -9.49 15.37
C VAL A 152 25.27 -8.09 15.69
N LYS A 153 26.09 -7.95 16.78
CA LYS A 153 26.57 -6.66 17.26
C LYS A 153 27.80 -6.15 16.51
N ARG A 154 28.74 -7.04 16.16
CA ARG A 154 30.10 -6.68 15.71
C ARG A 154 30.44 -7.07 14.27
N ALA A 155 29.65 -7.92 13.62
CA ALA A 155 29.94 -8.32 12.25
C ALA A 155 29.81 -7.14 11.28
N ASP A 156 30.71 -7.12 10.30
CA ASP A 156 30.59 -6.22 9.14
C ASP A 156 29.20 -6.35 8.48
N PRO A 157 28.59 -5.27 7.99
CA PRO A 157 27.25 -5.31 7.41
C PRO A 157 27.05 -6.37 6.32
N VAL A 158 28.04 -6.58 5.44
CA VAL A 158 27.96 -7.62 4.38
C VAL A 158 27.93 -9.01 5.02
N VAL A 159 28.81 -9.28 6.00
CA VAL A 159 28.85 -10.57 6.71
C VAL A 159 27.54 -10.79 7.48
N LYS A 160 27.09 -9.78 8.22
CA LYS A 160 25.86 -9.83 9.01
C LYS A 160 24.64 -10.15 8.12
N MET A 161 24.43 -9.41 7.03
CA MET A 161 23.29 -9.66 6.14
C MET A 161 23.41 -10.97 5.37
N THR A 162 24.62 -11.39 5.02
CA THR A 162 24.85 -12.72 4.43
C THR A 162 24.48 -13.83 5.41
N LEU A 163 24.90 -13.74 6.67
CA LEU A 163 24.57 -14.73 7.70
C LEU A 163 23.08 -14.75 8.02
N ARG A 164 22.44 -13.58 8.13
CA ARG A 164 20.98 -13.48 8.32
C ARG A 164 20.22 -14.14 7.19
N SER A 165 20.54 -13.83 5.93
CA SER A 165 19.88 -14.42 4.77
C SER A 165 20.17 -15.94 4.63
N ALA A 166 21.34 -16.41 5.04
CA ALA A 166 21.67 -17.82 5.05
C ALA A 166 20.89 -18.58 6.16
N MET A 167 20.75 -17.99 7.36
CA MET A 167 19.93 -18.56 8.43
C MET A 167 18.47 -18.70 8.02
N TYR A 168 17.90 -17.68 7.38
CA TYR A 168 16.56 -17.78 6.82
C TYR A 168 16.43 -18.97 5.86
N GLN A 169 17.38 -19.14 4.94
CA GLN A 169 17.37 -20.26 4.00
C GLN A 169 17.49 -21.62 4.69
N LEU A 170 18.35 -21.73 5.71
CA LEU A 170 18.52 -22.96 6.48
C LEU A 170 17.25 -23.36 7.24
N VAL A 171 16.53 -22.40 7.82
CA VAL A 171 15.38 -22.68 8.70
C VAL A 171 14.07 -22.79 7.93
N PHE A 172 13.88 -22.02 6.86
CA PHE A 172 12.57 -21.84 6.21
C PHE A 172 12.50 -22.32 4.76
N LEU A 173 13.63 -22.76 4.14
CA LEU A 173 13.63 -23.18 2.73
C LEU A 173 14.07 -24.65 2.58
N ASP A 174 13.13 -25.59 2.71
CA ASP A 174 13.39 -27.02 2.66
C ASP A 174 14.02 -27.52 1.34
N ARG A 175 13.77 -26.80 0.24
CA ARG A 175 14.25 -27.20 -1.10
C ARG A 175 15.64 -26.70 -1.45
N VAL A 176 16.30 -25.93 -0.56
CA VAL A 176 17.63 -25.39 -0.78
C VAL A 176 18.65 -26.20 0.02
N PRO A 177 19.53 -27.00 -0.62
CA PRO A 177 20.47 -27.82 0.13
C PRO A 177 21.45 -26.99 0.97
N ALA A 178 21.73 -27.42 2.19
CA ALA A 178 22.59 -26.71 3.14
C ALA A 178 23.98 -26.41 2.59
N TYR A 179 24.59 -27.35 1.84
CA TYR A 179 25.90 -27.14 1.20
C TYR A 179 25.87 -25.99 0.18
N SER A 180 24.77 -25.84 -0.56
CA SER A 180 24.58 -24.74 -1.52
C SER A 180 24.44 -23.41 -0.79
N ILE A 181 23.72 -23.37 0.33
CA ILE A 181 23.60 -22.16 1.17
C ILE A 181 24.98 -21.73 1.65
N VAL A 182 25.77 -22.66 2.20
CA VAL A 182 27.12 -22.37 2.71
C VAL A 182 28.04 -21.86 1.59
N SER A 183 28.16 -22.61 0.48
CA SER A 183 29.10 -22.25 -0.58
C SER A 183 28.76 -20.91 -1.24
N THR A 184 27.48 -20.67 -1.57
CA THR A 184 27.06 -19.42 -2.20
C THR A 184 27.17 -18.20 -1.26
N SER A 185 26.89 -18.37 0.04
CA SER A 185 27.05 -17.30 1.04
C SER A 185 28.53 -16.92 1.21
N VAL A 186 29.41 -17.90 1.29
CA VAL A 186 30.87 -17.67 1.34
C VAL A 186 31.35 -16.93 0.09
N ASP A 187 30.83 -17.29 -1.09
CA ASP A 187 31.19 -16.61 -2.34
C ASP A 187 30.67 -15.18 -2.42
N VAL A 188 29.50 -14.87 -1.86
CA VAL A 188 29.00 -13.50 -1.71
C VAL A 188 29.96 -12.66 -0.86
N VAL A 189 30.38 -13.16 0.31
CA VAL A 189 31.32 -12.45 1.19
C VAL A 189 32.70 -12.27 0.52
N LYS A 190 33.20 -13.28 -0.21
CA LYS A 190 34.48 -13.16 -0.95
C LYS A 190 34.43 -12.05 -1.99
N ARG A 191 33.30 -11.92 -2.70
CA ARG A 191 33.12 -10.91 -3.77
C ARG A 191 32.91 -9.51 -3.20
N LEU A 192 32.02 -9.37 -2.20
CA LEU A 192 31.62 -8.08 -1.67
C LEU A 192 32.59 -7.54 -0.59
N ARG A 193 33.40 -8.39 0.05
CA ARG A 193 34.27 -7.97 1.15
C ARG A 193 35.71 -8.42 1.00
N ASN A 194 36.07 -9.61 1.48
CA ASN A 194 37.42 -10.18 1.37
C ASN A 194 37.48 -11.66 1.80
N ARG A 195 38.66 -12.30 1.60
CA ARG A 195 38.88 -13.70 1.94
C ARG A 195 38.85 -13.99 3.45
N ALA A 196 39.36 -13.10 4.28
CA ALA A 196 39.38 -13.32 5.75
C ALA A 196 37.97 -13.37 6.32
N ALA A 197 37.10 -12.41 5.95
CA ALA A 197 35.70 -12.41 6.31
C ALA A 197 34.95 -13.65 5.81
N SER A 198 35.31 -14.19 4.66
CA SER A 198 34.68 -15.41 4.10
C SER A 198 35.03 -16.66 4.92
N GLY A 199 36.24 -16.75 5.48
CA GLY A 199 36.62 -17.83 6.39
C GLY A 199 35.78 -17.85 7.67
N TYR A 200 35.58 -16.68 8.28
CA TYR A 200 34.69 -16.50 9.45
C TYR A 200 33.25 -16.89 9.12
N CYS A 201 32.70 -16.38 8.02
CA CYS A 201 31.37 -16.73 7.55
C CYS A 201 31.20 -18.25 7.34
N ASN A 202 32.16 -18.91 6.68
CA ASN A 202 32.14 -20.37 6.48
C ASN A 202 32.14 -21.15 7.80
N ALA A 203 32.95 -20.73 8.77
CA ALA A 203 33.01 -21.40 10.08
C ALA A 203 31.67 -21.32 10.82
N LEU A 204 31.03 -20.13 10.83
CA LEU A 204 29.73 -19.94 11.47
C LEU A 204 28.60 -20.73 10.76
N LEU A 205 28.56 -20.69 9.42
CA LEU A 205 27.56 -21.43 8.65
C LEU A 205 27.66 -22.95 8.86
N ARG A 206 28.88 -23.49 8.96
CA ARG A 206 29.06 -24.92 9.30
C ARG A 206 28.57 -25.27 10.68
N LYS A 207 28.77 -24.38 11.68
CA LYS A 207 28.19 -24.56 13.03
C LYS A 207 26.65 -24.57 12.98
N ALA A 208 26.05 -23.65 12.19
CA ALA A 208 24.58 -23.58 12.04
C ALA A 208 24.03 -24.86 11.37
N VAL A 209 24.66 -25.35 10.30
CA VAL A 209 24.28 -26.59 9.61
C VAL A 209 24.36 -27.80 10.58
N ALA A 210 25.45 -27.94 11.33
CA ALA A 210 25.60 -29.03 12.29
C ALA A 210 24.50 -29.01 13.38
N ARG A 211 24.08 -27.82 13.84
CA ARG A 211 22.97 -27.67 14.78
C ARG A 211 21.61 -27.99 14.12
N GLN A 212 21.42 -27.64 12.85
CA GLN A 212 20.22 -28.01 12.10
C GLN A 212 20.09 -29.53 11.96
N GLU A 213 21.16 -30.21 11.55
CA GLU A 213 21.20 -31.68 11.39
C GLU A 213 20.91 -32.42 12.70
N THR A 214 21.29 -31.86 13.84
CA THR A 214 21.03 -32.42 15.17
C THR A 214 19.71 -31.96 15.81
N GLY A 215 18.90 -31.14 15.10
CA GLY A 215 17.64 -30.58 15.63
C GLY A 215 17.82 -29.55 16.74
N GLN A 216 19.05 -29.03 16.91
CA GLN A 216 19.38 -28.04 17.94
C GLN A 216 19.23 -26.59 17.46
N LEU A 217 19.04 -26.37 16.16
CA LEU A 217 18.83 -25.05 15.59
C LEU A 217 17.35 -24.65 15.73
N LYS A 218 16.98 -24.22 16.93
CA LYS A 218 15.61 -23.78 17.25
C LYS A 218 15.61 -22.65 18.27
N PHE A 219 14.62 -21.79 18.21
CA PHE A 219 14.38 -20.76 19.23
C PHE A 219 14.10 -21.42 20.58
N ARG A 220 14.71 -20.87 21.64
CA ARG A 220 14.51 -21.31 23.01
C ARG A 220 13.88 -20.16 23.78
N PRO A 221 12.59 -20.31 24.18
CA PRO A 221 11.92 -19.28 24.97
C PRO A 221 12.67 -19.00 26.27
N SER A 222 12.71 -17.73 26.64
CA SER A 222 13.32 -17.25 27.88
C SER A 222 12.41 -17.44 29.10
N GLY A 223 11.10 -17.57 28.86
CA GLY A 223 10.04 -17.60 29.85
C GLY A 223 9.38 -16.24 30.09
N ASP A 224 9.94 -15.16 29.52
CA ASP A 224 9.28 -13.86 29.49
C ASP A 224 8.32 -13.78 28.29
N LYS A 225 7.01 -13.75 28.57
CA LYS A 225 5.94 -13.81 27.57
C LYS A 225 6.09 -12.73 26.48
N LEU A 226 6.42 -11.48 26.86
CA LEU A 226 6.56 -10.38 25.91
C LEU A 226 7.78 -10.55 25.02
N SER A 227 8.94 -10.83 25.62
CA SER A 227 10.20 -11.03 24.90
C SER A 227 10.13 -12.22 23.95
N ASP A 228 9.57 -13.34 24.41
CA ASP A 228 9.42 -14.56 23.62
C ASP A 228 8.50 -14.34 22.43
N PHE A 229 7.35 -13.68 22.64
CA PHE A 229 6.42 -13.31 21.57
C PHE A 229 7.07 -12.37 20.56
N ALA A 230 7.78 -11.34 21.04
CA ALA A 230 8.47 -10.38 20.19
C ALA A 230 9.55 -11.03 19.31
N VAL A 231 10.30 -11.99 19.85
CA VAL A 231 11.34 -12.71 19.10
C VAL A 231 10.70 -13.70 18.12
N GLU A 232 9.73 -14.50 18.56
CA GLU A 232 9.07 -15.54 17.76
C GLU A 232 8.44 -14.93 16.47
N TYR A 233 7.79 -13.76 16.61
CA TYR A 233 7.12 -13.08 15.48
C TYR A 233 7.94 -11.93 14.88
N SER A 234 9.19 -11.76 15.34
CA SER A 234 10.11 -10.72 14.86
C SER A 234 9.52 -9.31 14.92
N LEU A 235 8.81 -8.99 16.00
CA LEU A 235 8.28 -7.68 16.32
C LEU A 235 9.26 -6.93 17.24
N ASN A 236 9.27 -5.59 17.21
CA ASN A 236 9.86 -4.85 18.31
C ASN A 236 8.99 -4.95 19.57
N ASP A 237 9.50 -4.54 20.72
CA ASP A 237 8.82 -4.74 22.00
C ASP A 237 7.54 -3.90 22.11
N ASP A 238 7.52 -2.69 21.52
CA ASP A 238 6.33 -1.82 21.49
C ASP A 238 5.17 -2.47 20.73
N LEU A 239 5.44 -3.01 19.53
CA LEU A 239 4.42 -3.67 18.73
C LEU A 239 3.98 -5.00 19.34
N ALA A 240 4.91 -5.76 19.90
CA ALA A 240 4.59 -7.00 20.60
C ALA A 240 3.66 -6.72 21.79
N LYS A 241 3.99 -5.70 22.59
CA LYS A 241 3.16 -5.24 23.71
C LYS A 241 1.78 -4.77 23.22
N CYS A 242 1.74 -3.93 22.19
CA CYS A 242 0.48 -3.43 21.62
C CYS A 242 -0.45 -4.57 21.20
N LEU A 243 0.08 -5.58 20.47
CA LEU A 243 -0.74 -6.73 20.05
C LEU A 243 -1.22 -7.58 21.22
N LEU A 244 -0.36 -7.85 22.20
CA LEU A 244 -0.73 -8.66 23.37
C LEU A 244 -1.76 -7.95 24.26
N ASP A 245 -1.61 -6.63 24.48
CA ASP A 245 -2.52 -5.84 25.30
C ASP A 245 -3.90 -5.68 24.64
N GLU A 246 -3.93 -5.52 23.31
CA GLU A 246 -5.16 -5.21 22.57
C GLU A 246 -5.95 -6.48 22.18
N PHE A 247 -5.25 -7.55 21.81
CA PHE A 247 -5.87 -8.76 21.25
C PHE A 247 -5.75 -10.00 22.17
N GLY A 248 -4.99 -9.94 23.26
CA GLY A 248 -4.87 -11.06 24.19
C GLY A 248 -4.42 -12.35 23.52
N ASP A 249 -5.25 -13.39 23.64
CA ASP A 249 -4.94 -14.73 23.06
C ASP A 249 -4.96 -14.72 21.52
N GLU A 250 -5.72 -13.84 20.90
CA GLU A 250 -5.79 -13.68 19.42
C GLU A 250 -4.54 -13.05 18.82
N ALA A 251 -3.70 -12.39 19.63
CA ALA A 251 -2.46 -11.74 19.17
C ALA A 251 -1.53 -12.73 18.45
N ARG A 252 -1.52 -14.00 18.83
CA ARG A 252 -0.70 -15.04 18.19
C ARG A 252 -1.16 -15.30 16.76
N ASP A 253 -2.43 -15.50 16.53
CA ASP A 253 -2.99 -15.79 15.21
C ASP A 253 -2.80 -14.60 14.26
N ILE A 254 -2.95 -13.37 14.80
CA ILE A 254 -2.67 -12.12 14.08
C ILE A 254 -1.19 -12.06 13.68
N ALA A 255 -0.27 -12.25 14.62
CA ALA A 255 1.16 -12.17 14.37
C ALA A 255 1.64 -13.25 13.37
N GLU A 256 1.10 -14.46 13.45
CA GLU A 256 1.38 -15.55 12.51
C GLU A 256 0.90 -15.19 11.09
N SER A 257 -0.31 -14.66 10.95
CA SER A 257 -0.85 -14.22 9.65
C SER A 257 -0.01 -13.11 9.02
N MET A 258 0.58 -12.24 9.85
CA MET A 258 1.48 -11.16 9.41
C MET A 258 2.87 -11.67 8.94
N GLN A 259 3.23 -12.91 9.23
CA GLN A 259 4.44 -13.56 8.71
C GLN A 259 4.19 -14.28 7.39
N SER A 260 2.94 -14.50 7.01
CA SER A 260 2.58 -15.18 5.77
C SER A 260 3.02 -14.39 4.54
N VAL A 261 3.28 -15.09 3.44
CA VAL A 261 3.56 -14.43 2.15
C VAL A 261 2.27 -13.74 1.67
N PRO A 262 2.29 -12.43 1.40
CA PRO A 262 1.10 -11.73 0.93
C PRO A 262 0.69 -12.24 -0.45
N ARG A 263 -0.59 -12.48 -0.63
CA ARG A 263 -1.15 -12.83 -1.94
C ARG A 263 -1.13 -11.59 -2.84
N MET A 264 -0.89 -11.80 -4.13
CA MET A 264 -1.08 -10.74 -5.11
C MET A 264 -2.55 -10.72 -5.52
N VAL A 265 -3.20 -9.60 -5.31
CA VAL A 265 -4.61 -9.38 -5.62
C VAL A 265 -4.71 -8.34 -6.73
N LEU A 266 -5.55 -8.60 -7.71
CA LEU A 266 -5.89 -7.67 -8.77
C LEU A 266 -7.32 -7.18 -8.57
N ARG A 267 -7.51 -5.87 -8.60
CA ARG A 267 -8.81 -5.25 -8.83
C ARG A 267 -9.08 -5.20 -10.32
N VAL A 268 -10.26 -5.62 -10.72
CA VAL A 268 -10.71 -5.50 -12.11
C VAL A 268 -11.16 -4.07 -12.38
N ASN A 269 -10.71 -3.46 -13.46
CA ASN A 269 -11.24 -2.19 -13.94
C ASN A 269 -12.51 -2.46 -14.75
N ARG A 270 -13.66 -2.39 -14.07
CA ARG A 270 -14.97 -2.80 -14.57
C ARG A 270 -15.43 -1.99 -15.78
N SER A 271 -15.00 -0.73 -15.88
CA SER A 271 -15.24 0.11 -17.05
C SER A 271 -14.55 -0.39 -18.32
N LYS A 272 -13.59 -1.31 -18.21
CA LYS A 272 -12.80 -1.83 -19.33
C LYS A 272 -13.06 -3.30 -19.63
N LEU A 273 -13.34 -4.10 -18.61
CA LEU A 273 -13.48 -5.54 -18.76
C LEU A 273 -14.34 -6.13 -17.65
N ALA A 274 -15.27 -7.01 -18.00
CA ALA A 274 -16.03 -7.77 -17.02
C ALA A 274 -15.15 -8.83 -16.35
N MET A 275 -15.45 -9.16 -15.09
CA MET A 275 -14.75 -10.17 -14.29
C MET A 275 -14.66 -11.53 -15.00
N GLU A 276 -15.78 -12.01 -15.55
CA GLU A 276 -15.87 -13.30 -16.22
C GLU A 276 -14.97 -13.35 -17.46
N THR A 277 -14.89 -12.25 -18.19
CA THR A 277 -14.01 -12.13 -19.36
C THR A 277 -12.54 -12.14 -18.94
N LEU A 278 -12.20 -11.43 -17.87
CA LEU A 278 -10.83 -11.41 -17.34
C LEU A 278 -10.39 -12.81 -16.90
N LEU A 279 -11.25 -13.54 -16.16
CA LEU A 279 -10.98 -14.91 -15.73
C LEU A 279 -10.84 -15.87 -16.91
N SER A 280 -11.74 -15.79 -17.89
CA SER A 280 -11.67 -16.65 -19.09
C SER A 280 -10.39 -16.44 -19.90
N GLN A 281 -9.93 -15.18 -20.03
CA GLN A 281 -8.68 -14.85 -20.73
C GLN A 281 -7.42 -15.26 -19.96
N SER A 282 -7.48 -15.31 -18.63
CA SER A 282 -6.34 -15.68 -17.77
C SER A 282 -6.12 -17.18 -17.65
N GLY A 283 -7.12 -17.99 -18.03
CA GLY A 283 -7.13 -19.44 -17.75
C GLY A 283 -7.06 -19.71 -16.25
N ALA A 284 -6.21 -20.67 -15.82
CA ALA A 284 -6.01 -20.99 -14.41
C ALA A 284 -5.05 -20.05 -13.67
N SER A 285 -4.70 -18.89 -14.25
CA SER A 285 -3.73 -17.98 -13.63
C SER A 285 -4.35 -17.01 -12.64
N LEU A 286 -5.67 -16.81 -12.71
CA LEU A 286 -6.46 -16.00 -11.79
C LEU A 286 -7.62 -16.82 -11.24
N GLU A 287 -8.01 -16.55 -10.01
CA GLU A 287 -9.23 -17.04 -9.38
C GLU A 287 -9.98 -15.90 -8.69
N LYS A 288 -11.31 -15.99 -8.58
CA LYS A 288 -12.12 -14.98 -7.87
C LYS A 288 -11.68 -14.90 -6.41
N SER A 289 -11.61 -13.68 -5.88
CA SER A 289 -11.47 -13.49 -4.44
C SER A 289 -12.72 -13.98 -3.70
N ALA A 290 -12.53 -14.67 -2.57
CA ALA A 290 -13.64 -15.03 -1.70
C ALA A 290 -14.17 -13.81 -0.91
N VAL A 291 -13.36 -12.75 -0.77
CA VAL A 291 -13.69 -11.53 -0.02
C VAL A 291 -14.51 -10.56 -0.88
N LEU A 292 -14.09 -10.34 -2.13
CA LEU A 292 -14.74 -9.45 -3.09
C LEU A 292 -14.88 -10.14 -4.46
N PRO A 293 -15.79 -11.11 -4.61
CA PRO A 293 -15.84 -11.98 -5.80
C PRO A 293 -16.14 -11.25 -7.11
N GLU A 294 -16.80 -10.09 -7.04
CA GLU A 294 -17.16 -9.30 -8.24
C GLU A 294 -16.14 -8.18 -8.56
N GLN A 295 -15.18 -7.92 -7.65
CA GLN A 295 -14.24 -6.82 -7.76
C GLN A 295 -12.79 -7.29 -7.91
N ALA A 296 -12.43 -8.40 -7.26
CA ALA A 296 -11.06 -8.83 -7.06
C ALA A 296 -10.79 -10.26 -7.51
N CYS A 297 -9.58 -10.49 -8.01
CA CYS A 297 -9.02 -11.81 -8.32
C CYS A 297 -7.70 -12.02 -7.60
N LEU A 298 -7.45 -13.26 -7.20
CA LEU A 298 -6.16 -13.73 -6.70
C LEU A 298 -5.28 -14.18 -7.87
N VAL A 299 -4.01 -13.79 -7.86
CA VAL A 299 -3.04 -14.28 -8.83
C VAL A 299 -2.49 -15.62 -8.34
N VAL A 300 -2.90 -16.70 -9.00
CA VAL A 300 -2.42 -18.07 -8.76
C VAL A 300 -1.04 -18.25 -9.39
N SER A 301 -0.90 -17.79 -10.63
CA SER A 301 0.38 -17.80 -11.33
C SER A 301 0.58 -16.50 -12.11
N ARG A 302 1.75 -15.87 -11.92
CA ARG A 302 2.13 -14.67 -12.63
C ARG A 302 2.73 -15.05 -13.99
N ASN A 303 2.08 -14.65 -15.06
CA ASN A 303 2.49 -14.93 -16.45
C ASN A 303 2.28 -13.71 -17.36
N GLU A 304 2.65 -13.82 -18.63
CA GLU A 304 2.56 -12.72 -19.61
C GLU A 304 1.12 -12.21 -19.80
N VAL A 305 0.12 -13.06 -19.63
CA VAL A 305 -1.30 -12.65 -19.76
C VAL A 305 -1.67 -11.75 -18.60
N VAL A 306 -1.33 -12.13 -17.38
CA VAL A 306 -1.56 -11.33 -16.16
C VAL A 306 -0.80 -9.99 -16.26
N GLU A 307 0.47 -10.01 -16.69
CA GLU A 307 1.25 -8.78 -16.88
C GLU A 307 0.58 -7.85 -17.90
N ARG A 308 0.15 -8.38 -19.04
CA ARG A 308 -0.53 -7.60 -20.07
C ARG A 308 -1.85 -6.98 -19.57
N MET A 309 -2.60 -7.67 -18.70
CA MET A 309 -3.82 -7.12 -18.10
C MET A 309 -3.52 -5.90 -17.24
N ILE A 310 -2.42 -5.93 -16.48
CA ILE A 310 -1.94 -4.81 -15.67
C ILE A 310 -1.44 -3.67 -16.57
N GLU A 311 -0.57 -3.97 -17.53
CA GLU A 311 0.02 -3.00 -18.46
C GLU A 311 -1.01 -2.27 -19.32
N THR A 312 -2.12 -2.94 -19.66
CA THR A 312 -3.21 -2.34 -20.44
C THR A 312 -4.29 -1.67 -19.58
N GLY A 313 -4.09 -1.66 -18.25
CA GLY A 313 -5.03 -1.06 -17.31
C GLY A 313 -6.37 -1.77 -17.23
N LYS A 314 -6.48 -3.04 -17.63
CA LYS A 314 -7.66 -3.88 -17.44
C LYS A 314 -7.81 -4.35 -16.00
N ALA A 315 -6.69 -4.43 -15.28
CA ALA A 315 -6.64 -4.72 -13.87
C ALA A 315 -5.53 -3.91 -13.18
N CYS A 316 -5.70 -3.66 -11.88
CA CYS A 316 -4.72 -2.99 -11.02
C CYS A 316 -4.34 -3.87 -9.84
N VAL A 317 -3.08 -3.83 -9.41
CA VAL A 317 -2.68 -4.50 -8.17
C VAL A 317 -3.24 -3.70 -6.98
N GLN A 318 -4.19 -4.29 -6.26
CA GLN A 318 -4.82 -3.68 -5.09
C GLN A 318 -5.42 -4.76 -4.20
N ASP A 319 -5.07 -4.76 -2.89
CA ASP A 319 -5.65 -5.69 -1.91
C ASP A 319 -7.15 -5.45 -1.72
N GLU A 320 -7.89 -6.51 -1.38
CA GLU A 320 -9.35 -6.45 -1.19
C GLU A 320 -9.74 -5.42 -0.14
N ALA A 321 -9.00 -5.36 0.97
CA ALA A 321 -9.26 -4.41 2.05
C ALA A 321 -9.11 -2.96 1.59
N ALA A 322 -8.10 -2.66 0.76
CA ALA A 322 -7.92 -1.33 0.17
C ALA A 322 -9.03 -0.98 -0.84
N GLN A 323 -9.62 -1.99 -1.52
CA GLN A 323 -10.77 -1.80 -2.40
C GLN A 323 -12.03 -1.43 -1.61
N MET A 324 -12.23 -2.05 -0.43
CA MET A 324 -13.38 -1.77 0.44
C MET A 324 -13.47 -0.30 0.86
N ALA A 325 -12.35 0.40 1.01
CA ALA A 325 -12.35 1.82 1.34
C ALA A 325 -13.07 2.67 0.26
N VAL A 326 -12.90 2.32 -1.02
CA VAL A 326 -13.59 3.01 -2.12
C VAL A 326 -15.03 2.53 -2.23
N LEU A 327 -15.27 1.23 -2.12
CA LEU A 327 -16.63 0.67 -2.15
C LEU A 327 -17.51 1.22 -1.03
N ALA A 328 -16.91 1.54 0.13
CA ALA A 328 -17.62 2.18 1.25
C ALA A 328 -18.10 3.61 0.94
N LEU A 329 -17.53 4.31 -0.04
CA LEU A 329 -18.11 5.57 -0.51
C LEU A 329 -19.51 5.37 -1.15
N GLY A 330 -19.83 4.15 -1.58
CA GLY A 330 -20.92 3.85 -2.47
C GLY A 330 -20.55 4.18 -3.92
N GLY A 331 -21.39 3.80 -4.87
CA GLY A 331 -21.16 4.10 -6.29
C GLY A 331 -21.67 5.48 -6.69
N PRO A 332 -21.41 5.87 -7.97
CA PRO A 332 -21.89 7.13 -8.53
C PRO A 332 -23.39 7.37 -8.37
N GLU A 333 -24.20 6.32 -8.30
CA GLU A 333 -25.64 6.36 -8.05
C GLU A 333 -26.00 6.90 -6.66
N ASN A 334 -25.08 6.86 -5.70
CA ASN A 334 -25.26 7.33 -4.35
C ASN A 334 -24.65 8.74 -4.10
N TRP A 335 -23.79 9.22 -5.02
CA TRP A 335 -23.16 10.52 -4.89
C TRP A 335 -24.04 11.61 -5.50
N GLY A 336 -24.43 12.60 -4.71
CA GLY A 336 -25.27 13.72 -5.20
C GLY A 336 -26.69 13.35 -5.59
N GLN A 337 -27.26 12.33 -4.95
CA GLN A 337 -28.63 11.85 -5.21
C GLN A 337 -29.67 12.98 -5.29
N GLY A 338 -30.56 12.89 -6.28
CA GLY A 338 -31.67 13.83 -6.47
C GLY A 338 -31.27 15.22 -6.98
N SER A 339 -30.02 15.38 -7.44
CA SER A 339 -29.51 16.65 -7.97
C SER A 339 -29.04 16.49 -9.42
N GLU A 340 -29.42 17.44 -10.29
CA GLU A 340 -28.91 17.56 -11.66
C GLU A 340 -27.54 18.26 -11.74
N ARG A 341 -27.02 18.75 -10.60
CA ARG A 341 -25.75 19.47 -10.50
C ARG A 341 -24.53 18.54 -10.64
N ASP A 342 -23.36 19.15 -10.88
CA ASP A 342 -22.08 18.46 -10.86
C ASP A 342 -21.78 17.86 -9.49
N VAL A 343 -21.14 16.69 -9.49
CA VAL A 343 -20.77 15.89 -8.33
C VAL A 343 -19.27 15.99 -8.12
N HIS A 344 -18.88 16.41 -6.92
CA HIS A 344 -17.49 16.62 -6.55
C HIS A 344 -17.04 15.59 -5.51
N ILE A 345 -15.98 14.86 -5.85
CA ILE A 345 -15.39 13.82 -4.98
C ILE A 345 -13.98 14.23 -4.59
N TRP A 346 -13.57 13.95 -3.36
CA TRP A 346 -12.22 14.23 -2.90
C TRP A 346 -11.56 12.99 -2.29
N ASP A 347 -10.42 12.59 -2.85
CA ASP A 347 -9.46 11.66 -2.23
C ASP A 347 -8.40 12.51 -1.52
N ALA A 348 -8.54 12.63 -0.19
CA ALA A 348 -7.79 13.59 0.60
C ALA A 348 -6.31 13.19 0.82
N CYS A 349 -6.00 11.89 0.83
CA CYS A 349 -4.67 11.34 1.06
C CYS A 349 -4.33 10.31 -0.03
N ALA A 350 -4.29 10.76 -1.28
CA ALA A 350 -4.28 9.88 -2.46
C ALA A 350 -3.08 8.94 -2.58
N GLY A 351 -1.96 9.26 -1.95
CA GLY A 351 -0.75 8.45 -2.06
C GLY A 351 -0.31 8.27 -3.52
N LEU A 352 -0.07 7.02 -3.92
CA LEU A 352 0.26 6.66 -5.31
C LEU A 352 -0.96 6.60 -6.24
N GLY A 353 -2.15 6.91 -5.74
CA GLY A 353 -3.38 7.02 -6.52
C GLY A 353 -4.18 5.73 -6.68
N GLY A 354 -3.87 4.65 -5.97
CA GLY A 354 -4.57 3.37 -6.11
C GLY A 354 -6.08 3.47 -5.86
N LYS A 355 -6.50 4.25 -4.85
CA LYS A 355 -7.91 4.51 -4.53
C LYS A 355 -8.52 5.55 -5.48
N SER A 356 -7.77 6.61 -5.83
CA SER A 356 -8.20 7.57 -6.85
C SER A 356 -8.53 6.90 -8.19
N ILE A 357 -7.69 5.96 -8.65
CA ILE A 357 -7.91 5.19 -9.87
C ILE A 357 -9.15 4.28 -9.74
N HIS A 358 -9.42 3.74 -8.57
CA HIS A 358 -10.63 2.98 -8.33
C HIS A 358 -11.88 3.88 -8.41
N ILE A 359 -11.85 5.07 -7.81
CA ILE A 359 -12.93 6.06 -7.93
C ILE A 359 -13.17 6.45 -9.41
N LEU A 360 -12.09 6.66 -10.18
CA LEU A 360 -12.22 6.95 -11.63
C LEU A 360 -12.84 5.79 -12.41
N ASP A 361 -12.54 4.54 -12.03
CA ASP A 361 -13.16 3.36 -12.66
C ASP A 361 -14.66 3.28 -12.35
N GLU A 362 -15.06 3.54 -11.09
CA GLU A 362 -16.47 3.62 -10.70
C GLU A 362 -17.21 4.74 -11.47
N ILE A 363 -16.62 5.93 -11.57
CA ILE A 363 -17.18 7.03 -12.37
C ILE A 363 -17.30 6.62 -13.85
N ALA A 364 -16.30 5.95 -14.41
CA ALA A 364 -16.29 5.53 -15.81
C ALA A 364 -17.38 4.50 -16.14
N CYS A 365 -17.88 3.76 -15.13
CA CYS A 365 -19.02 2.86 -15.26
C CYS A 365 -20.37 3.60 -15.28
N SER A 366 -20.43 4.88 -14.88
CA SER A 366 -21.66 5.68 -14.88
C SER A 366 -22.02 6.17 -16.29
N GLU A 367 -23.33 6.22 -16.60
CA GLU A 367 -23.84 6.82 -17.83
C GLU A 367 -23.58 8.33 -17.86
N ASP A 368 -23.70 9.02 -16.72
CA ASP A 368 -23.53 10.47 -16.55
C ASP A 368 -22.11 10.87 -16.12
N LYS A 369 -21.10 10.13 -16.55
CA LYS A 369 -19.70 10.33 -16.11
C LYS A 369 -19.16 11.76 -16.27
N GLY A 370 -19.70 12.54 -17.18
CA GLY A 370 -19.31 13.94 -17.40
C GLY A 370 -19.65 14.89 -16.25
N ARG A 371 -20.58 14.49 -15.36
CA ARG A 371 -20.98 15.28 -14.17
C ARG A 371 -20.04 15.12 -12.99
N PHE A 372 -19.11 14.15 -13.02
CA PHE A 372 -18.26 13.84 -11.90
C PHE A 372 -16.88 14.46 -12.06
N SER A 373 -16.37 15.00 -10.95
CA SER A 373 -14.99 15.48 -10.85
C SER A 373 -14.33 14.92 -9.61
N LEU A 374 -13.08 14.47 -9.75
CA LEU A 374 -12.25 13.96 -8.65
C LEU A 374 -11.13 14.95 -8.36
N LEU A 375 -11.04 15.40 -7.11
CA LEU A 375 -9.85 16.03 -6.56
C LEU A 375 -9.05 14.97 -5.81
N SER A 376 -7.75 14.85 -6.10
CA SER A 376 -6.82 14.00 -5.36
C SER A 376 -5.71 14.86 -4.76
N THR A 377 -5.51 14.76 -3.45
CA THR A 377 -4.46 15.52 -2.75
C THR A 377 -3.49 14.59 -2.04
N ASP A 378 -2.22 14.99 -1.97
CA ASP A 378 -1.17 14.33 -1.19
C ASP A 378 -0.11 15.37 -0.82
N LEU A 379 0.71 15.07 0.19
CA LEU A 379 1.83 15.92 0.60
C LEU A 379 2.97 15.92 -0.44
N TYR A 380 3.09 14.87 -1.26
CA TYR A 380 4.22 14.63 -2.17
C TYR A 380 3.82 14.73 -3.64
N ALA A 381 4.39 15.72 -4.34
CA ALA A 381 4.12 16.00 -5.76
C ALA A 381 4.39 14.80 -6.68
N ASN A 382 5.50 14.09 -6.46
CA ASN A 382 5.90 12.96 -7.30
C ASN A 382 4.92 11.78 -7.28
N LYS A 383 4.15 11.61 -6.20
CA LYS A 383 3.08 10.60 -6.14
C LYS A 383 1.90 11.01 -7.03
N LEU A 384 1.53 12.29 -6.98
CA LEU A 384 0.44 12.85 -7.78
C LEU A 384 0.76 12.90 -9.28
N GLU A 385 2.02 13.09 -9.65
CA GLU A 385 2.46 13.00 -11.05
C GLU A 385 2.20 11.60 -11.62
N ARG A 386 2.58 10.54 -10.88
CA ARG A 386 2.30 9.15 -11.29
C ARG A 386 0.79 8.88 -11.44
N LEU A 387 -0.03 9.44 -10.57
CA LEU A 387 -1.48 9.33 -10.67
C LEU A 387 -2.00 9.98 -11.96
N LYS A 388 -1.50 11.17 -12.31
CA LYS A 388 -1.85 11.85 -13.58
C LYS A 388 -1.46 11.03 -14.79
N ASP A 389 -0.23 10.51 -14.81
CA ASP A 389 0.26 9.68 -15.92
C ASP A 389 -0.65 8.46 -16.12
N TYR A 390 -1.03 7.77 -15.04
CA TYR A 390 -1.94 6.63 -15.09
C TYR A 390 -3.34 7.04 -15.57
N GLN A 391 -3.87 8.15 -15.07
CA GLN A 391 -5.18 8.68 -15.49
C GLN A 391 -5.18 9.02 -16.99
N LEU A 392 -4.18 9.74 -17.48
CA LEU A 392 -4.05 10.09 -18.90
C LEU A 392 -3.96 8.84 -19.79
N GLN A 393 -3.23 7.83 -19.35
CA GLN A 393 -3.05 6.59 -20.10
C GLN A 393 -4.32 5.75 -20.16
N PHE A 394 -5.09 5.65 -19.08
CA PHE A 394 -6.14 4.65 -18.94
C PHE A 394 -7.54 5.23 -18.77
N PHE A 395 -7.67 6.48 -18.30
CA PHE A 395 -8.94 7.15 -18.02
C PHE A 395 -8.99 8.55 -18.67
N GLY A 396 -8.38 8.70 -19.85
CA GLY A 396 -8.39 9.96 -20.59
C GLY A 396 -9.83 10.48 -20.80
N GLY A 397 -10.02 11.79 -20.62
CA GLY A 397 -11.33 12.43 -20.68
C GLY A 397 -12.10 12.45 -19.35
N MET A 398 -11.61 11.79 -18.28
CA MET A 398 -12.18 11.92 -16.95
C MET A 398 -11.62 13.17 -16.24
N HIS A 399 -12.46 13.89 -15.50
CA HIS A 399 -12.06 15.11 -14.82
C HIS A 399 -11.34 14.80 -13.49
N LEU A 400 -10.01 14.80 -13.54
CA LEU A 400 -9.13 14.65 -12.37
C LEU A 400 -8.31 15.92 -12.16
N VAL A 401 -8.39 16.47 -10.95
CA VAL A 401 -7.52 17.55 -10.47
C VAL A 401 -6.61 16.98 -9.37
N THR A 402 -5.30 17.25 -9.46
CA THR A 402 -4.37 16.87 -8.38
C THR A 402 -3.76 18.13 -7.77
N LYS A 403 -3.67 18.19 -6.43
CA LYS A 403 -3.05 19.31 -5.70
C LYS A 403 -2.17 18.81 -4.56
N VAL A 404 -0.94 19.33 -4.48
CA VAL A 404 -0.10 19.11 -3.31
C VAL A 404 -0.69 19.88 -2.14
N ARG A 405 -0.97 19.17 -1.03
CA ARG A 405 -1.59 19.76 0.17
C ARG A 405 -1.04 19.13 1.44
N ASP A 406 -0.72 19.98 2.40
CA ASP A 406 -0.54 19.60 3.79
C ASP A 406 -1.85 19.85 4.55
N LEU A 407 -2.52 18.76 4.92
CA LEU A 407 -3.81 18.83 5.58
C LEU A 407 -3.70 19.16 7.08
N GLN A 408 -2.48 19.24 7.64
CA GLN A 408 -2.24 19.70 9.02
C GLN A 408 -2.28 21.23 9.14
N LEU A 409 -1.86 21.95 8.09
CA LEU A 409 -1.58 23.38 8.15
C LEU A 409 -2.81 24.28 8.02
N GLY A 410 -4.02 23.77 7.99
CA GLY A 410 -5.26 24.57 8.06
C GLY A 410 -5.35 25.69 7.01
N GLY A 411 -4.64 25.58 5.92
CA GLY A 411 -4.71 26.55 4.83
C GLY A 411 -6.08 26.52 4.17
N SER A 412 -6.64 27.70 3.85
CA SER A 412 -7.91 27.82 3.13
C SER A 412 -7.87 26.93 1.88
N VAL A 413 -8.67 25.88 1.88
CA VAL A 413 -9.03 25.13 0.69
C VAL A 413 -10.27 25.82 0.13
N PRO A 414 -10.15 26.76 -0.81
CA PRO A 414 -11.31 27.31 -1.49
C PRO A 414 -11.78 26.26 -2.48
N LEU A 415 -12.55 25.30 -2.00
CA LEU A 415 -13.13 24.25 -2.81
C LEU A 415 -14.64 24.30 -2.61
N ALA A 416 -15.34 24.10 -3.71
CA ALA A 416 -16.77 23.83 -3.64
C ALA A 416 -16.99 22.66 -2.67
N PRO A 417 -18.09 22.63 -1.91
CA PRO A 417 -18.38 21.53 -1.01
C PRO A 417 -18.47 20.22 -1.82
N PHE A 418 -17.88 19.14 -1.25
CA PHE A 418 -17.83 17.81 -1.87
C PHE A 418 -19.07 16.98 -1.52
N ASP A 419 -19.44 16.09 -2.41
CA ASP A 419 -20.53 15.13 -2.23
C ASP A 419 -20.03 13.84 -1.57
N ALA A 420 -18.80 13.46 -1.85
CA ALA A 420 -18.13 12.32 -1.26
C ALA A 420 -16.65 12.65 -0.96
N ILE A 421 -16.16 12.23 0.19
CA ILE A 421 -14.76 12.39 0.59
C ILE A 421 -14.21 11.06 1.09
N LEU A 422 -13.05 10.66 0.56
CA LEU A 422 -12.26 9.55 1.07
C LEU A 422 -11.04 10.09 1.82
N ILE A 423 -10.84 9.63 3.04
CA ILE A 423 -9.63 9.83 3.84
C ILE A 423 -8.98 8.48 4.07
N ASP A 424 -8.05 8.09 3.20
CA ASP A 424 -7.14 6.96 3.46
C ASP A 424 -5.94 7.49 4.25
N ALA A 425 -6.12 7.58 5.56
CA ALA A 425 -5.24 8.36 6.41
C ALA A 425 -3.86 7.71 6.58
N PRO A 426 -2.78 8.51 6.71
CA PRO A 426 -1.48 7.99 7.12
C PRO A 426 -1.62 7.32 8.48
N CYS A 427 -1.11 6.07 8.61
CA CYS A 427 -1.30 5.25 9.78
C CYS A 427 -0.05 4.41 10.10
N SER A 428 -0.10 3.67 11.22
CA SER A 428 1.03 2.82 11.65
C SER A 428 1.35 1.69 10.67
N GLY A 429 0.37 1.25 9.86
CA GLY A 429 0.54 0.18 8.88
C GLY A 429 0.59 -1.22 9.49
N LEU A 430 0.09 -1.42 10.72
CA LEU A 430 0.14 -2.72 11.38
C LEU A 430 -0.69 -3.79 10.68
N GLY A 431 -1.71 -3.41 9.91
CA GLY A 431 -2.50 -4.36 9.13
C GLY A 431 -1.78 -4.92 7.90
N VAL A 432 -0.70 -4.26 7.45
CA VAL A 432 0.04 -4.60 6.21
C VAL A 432 1.49 -5.02 6.47
N LEU A 433 1.83 -5.46 7.69
CA LEU A 433 3.19 -5.86 8.08
C LEU A 433 3.77 -6.97 7.21
N ARG A 434 2.95 -7.85 6.65
CA ARG A 434 3.39 -8.87 5.69
C ARG A 434 3.93 -8.28 4.38
N ARG A 435 3.52 -7.04 4.01
CA ARG A 435 3.99 -6.30 2.83
C ARG A 435 5.15 -5.36 3.14
N HIS A 436 5.24 -4.91 4.39
CA HIS A 436 6.22 -3.94 4.89
C HIS A 436 6.91 -4.47 6.16
N PRO A 437 7.67 -5.58 6.05
CA PRO A 437 8.23 -6.26 7.22
C PRO A 437 9.25 -5.42 8.00
N GLU A 438 9.87 -4.40 7.41
CA GLU A 438 10.75 -3.45 8.11
C GLU A 438 10.01 -2.68 9.20
N VAL A 439 8.72 -2.44 9.04
CA VAL A 439 7.87 -1.74 10.02
C VAL A 439 7.81 -2.50 11.35
N LYS A 440 7.87 -3.84 11.32
CA LYS A 440 7.92 -4.69 12.52
C LYS A 440 9.05 -4.31 13.49
N LEU A 441 10.16 -3.80 12.97
CA LEU A 441 11.36 -3.50 13.73
C LEU A 441 11.52 -2.02 14.08
N THR A 442 10.85 -1.14 13.35
CA THR A 442 11.09 0.31 13.40
C THR A 442 9.95 1.13 13.97
N ARG A 443 8.70 0.66 13.90
CA ARG A 443 7.53 1.38 14.39
C ARG A 443 7.48 1.35 15.90
N THR A 444 7.41 2.51 16.54
CA THR A 444 7.34 2.65 18.00
C THR A 444 5.94 3.05 18.47
N GLN A 445 5.67 2.93 19.75
CA GLN A 445 4.44 3.42 20.37
C GLN A 445 4.28 4.94 20.18
N ALA A 446 5.37 5.70 20.29
CA ALA A 446 5.35 7.16 20.06
C ALA A 446 5.01 7.53 18.61
N ASP A 447 5.40 6.70 17.62
CA ASP A 447 4.99 6.90 16.23
C ASP A 447 3.49 6.69 16.06
N ILE A 448 2.90 5.68 16.73
CA ILE A 448 1.45 5.42 16.70
C ILE A 448 0.70 6.61 17.29
N GLU A 449 1.11 7.11 18.46
CA GLU A 449 0.50 8.28 19.11
C GLU A 449 0.55 9.54 18.23
N SER A 450 1.69 9.77 17.56
CA SER A 450 1.86 10.89 16.63
C SER A 450 0.93 10.75 15.41
N LEU A 451 0.70 9.53 14.92
CA LEU A 451 -0.19 9.27 13.80
C LEU A 451 -1.66 9.41 14.20
N VAL A 452 -2.04 9.01 15.40
CA VAL A 452 -3.38 9.22 15.96
C VAL A 452 -3.72 10.72 15.97
N GLU A 453 -2.81 11.57 16.45
CA GLU A 453 -3.02 13.02 16.46
C GLU A 453 -3.10 13.60 15.03
N LEU A 454 -2.25 13.11 14.11
CA LEU A 454 -2.29 13.50 12.70
C LEU A 454 -3.64 13.13 12.03
N GLN A 455 -4.14 11.93 12.27
CA GLN A 455 -5.43 11.44 11.74
C GLN A 455 -6.57 12.32 12.24
N LYS A 456 -6.58 12.66 13.54
CA LYS A 456 -7.55 13.59 14.13
C LYS A 456 -7.53 14.95 13.44
N GLN A 457 -6.35 15.52 13.21
CA GLN A 457 -6.20 16.81 12.52
C GLN A 457 -6.73 16.76 11.09
N ILE A 458 -6.40 15.69 10.34
CA ILE A 458 -6.88 15.48 8.97
C ILE A 458 -8.41 15.39 8.94
N LEU A 459 -9.02 14.54 9.80
CA LEU A 459 -10.46 14.39 9.90
C LEU A 459 -11.15 15.73 10.16
N ASN A 460 -10.67 16.50 11.16
CA ASN A 460 -11.21 17.80 11.55
C ASN A 460 -11.10 18.87 10.45
N GLN A 461 -10.07 18.81 9.63
CA GLN A 461 -9.89 19.74 8.51
C GLN A 461 -10.75 19.37 7.31
N VAL A 462 -10.80 18.10 6.97
CA VAL A 462 -11.41 17.61 5.73
C VAL A 462 -12.94 17.58 5.84
N CYS A 463 -13.50 17.19 7.00
CA CYS A 463 -14.96 17.04 7.19
C CYS A 463 -15.76 18.33 6.92
N ARG A 464 -15.14 19.50 7.10
CA ARG A 464 -15.78 20.83 6.91
C ARG A 464 -16.18 21.08 5.45
N HIS A 465 -15.53 20.38 4.53
CA HIS A 465 -15.74 20.52 3.08
C HIS A 465 -16.81 19.57 2.53
N LEU A 466 -17.39 18.72 3.35
CA LEU A 466 -18.46 17.83 2.93
C LEU A 466 -19.81 18.56 2.93
N ARG A 467 -20.64 18.32 1.95
CA ARG A 467 -22.02 18.81 1.90
C ARG A 467 -22.89 18.13 2.97
N VAL A 468 -23.97 18.78 3.38
CA VAL A 468 -25.05 18.11 4.10
C VAL A 468 -25.64 17.02 3.22
N GLY A 469 -25.83 15.81 3.75
CA GLY A 469 -26.20 14.61 3.01
C GLY A 469 -25.03 13.93 2.28
N GLY A 470 -23.83 14.53 2.27
CA GLY A 470 -22.65 13.93 1.68
C GLY A 470 -22.04 12.82 2.53
N VAL A 471 -21.21 11.99 1.91
CA VAL A 471 -20.57 10.81 2.51
C VAL A 471 -19.08 11.07 2.77
N LEU A 472 -18.63 10.75 3.98
CA LEU A 472 -17.22 10.73 4.37
C LEU A 472 -16.82 9.30 4.71
N VAL A 473 -15.76 8.79 4.08
CA VAL A 473 -15.14 7.51 4.45
C VAL A 473 -13.78 7.78 5.05
N TYR A 474 -13.58 7.27 6.27
CA TYR A 474 -12.28 7.18 6.93
C TYR A 474 -11.76 5.77 6.82
N SER A 475 -10.52 5.60 6.38
CA SER A 475 -9.87 4.29 6.25
C SER A 475 -8.41 4.33 6.67
N VAL A 476 -7.95 3.23 7.27
CA VAL A 476 -6.55 3.03 7.70
C VAL A 476 -6.13 1.57 7.51
N CYS A 477 -4.89 1.35 7.06
CA CYS A 477 -4.31 0.01 6.92
C CYS A 477 -3.65 -0.45 8.23
N THR A 478 -4.33 -0.28 9.34
CA THR A 478 -3.93 -0.70 10.69
C THR A 478 -5.09 -1.40 11.40
N ILE A 479 -4.80 -1.99 12.56
CA ILE A 479 -5.78 -2.73 13.35
C ILE A 479 -5.89 -2.24 14.79
N THR A 480 -5.04 -1.26 15.20
CA THR A 480 -5.05 -0.73 16.56
C THR A 480 -6.34 0.02 16.86
N ARG A 481 -6.88 -0.18 18.05
CA ARG A 481 -8.08 0.52 18.50
C ARG A 481 -7.89 2.05 18.53
N ALA A 482 -6.66 2.48 18.86
CA ALA A 482 -6.31 3.90 18.93
C ALA A 482 -6.47 4.62 17.59
N GLU A 483 -6.12 3.98 16.47
CA GLU A 483 -6.22 4.54 15.11
C GLU A 483 -7.55 4.19 14.42
N CYS A 484 -8.33 3.29 14.98
CA CYS A 484 -9.60 2.77 14.43
C CYS A 484 -10.80 3.32 15.22
N GLU A 485 -11.36 2.50 16.11
CA GLU A 485 -12.61 2.81 16.82
C GLU A 485 -12.52 4.08 17.65
N ASN A 486 -11.42 4.31 18.36
CA ASN A 486 -11.26 5.50 19.20
C ASN A 486 -11.25 6.80 18.37
N GLN A 487 -10.70 6.77 17.14
CA GLN A 487 -10.78 7.91 16.22
C GLN A 487 -12.21 8.21 15.80
N VAL A 488 -13.01 7.17 15.53
CA VAL A 488 -14.41 7.30 15.17
C VAL A 488 -15.23 7.83 16.34
N GLU A 489 -15.07 7.26 17.54
CA GLU A 489 -15.74 7.69 18.76
C GLU A 489 -15.43 9.17 19.06
N GLN A 490 -14.15 9.57 18.95
CA GLN A 490 -13.74 10.95 19.17
C GLN A 490 -14.30 11.89 18.10
N PHE A 491 -14.20 11.51 16.82
CA PHE A 491 -14.73 12.32 15.72
C PHE A 491 -16.23 12.60 15.88
N LEU A 492 -17.03 11.60 16.22
CA LEU A 492 -18.47 11.75 16.44
C LEU A 492 -18.78 12.61 17.67
N GLY A 493 -17.95 12.53 18.72
CA GLY A 493 -18.06 13.39 19.90
C GLY A 493 -17.78 14.86 19.58
N ASP A 494 -16.77 15.13 18.75
CA ASP A 494 -16.36 16.47 18.36
C ASP A 494 -17.26 17.09 17.26
N HIS A 495 -17.98 16.24 16.48
CA HIS A 495 -18.78 16.64 15.32
C HIS A 495 -20.22 16.08 15.38
N PRO A 496 -21.13 16.65 16.20
CA PRO A 496 -22.52 16.17 16.36
C PRO A 496 -23.36 16.28 15.08
N ASN A 497 -22.88 16.99 14.08
CA ASN A 497 -23.47 17.09 12.74
C ASN A 497 -23.07 15.93 11.80
N PHE A 498 -22.39 14.90 12.32
CA PHE A 498 -22.10 13.65 11.63
C PHE A 498 -22.69 12.46 12.40
N ARG A 499 -23.01 11.41 11.68
CA ARG A 499 -23.34 10.10 12.23
C ARG A 499 -22.72 9.00 11.37
N LEU A 500 -22.54 7.80 11.94
CA LEU A 500 -22.23 6.62 11.12
C LEU A 500 -23.39 6.34 10.16
N ASP A 501 -23.02 5.90 8.97
CA ASP A 501 -23.95 5.57 7.90
C ASP A 501 -23.75 4.11 7.45
N THR A 502 -24.81 3.51 6.91
CA THR A 502 -24.85 2.12 6.43
C THR A 502 -23.75 1.86 5.42
N LEU A 503 -22.95 0.83 5.65
CA LEU A 503 -21.98 0.37 4.66
C LEU A 503 -22.68 -0.35 3.50
N PRO A 504 -22.22 -0.21 2.25
CA PRO A 504 -22.68 -1.03 1.14
C PRO A 504 -22.55 -2.52 1.43
N GLU A 505 -23.54 -3.32 1.02
CA GLU A 505 -23.60 -4.77 1.27
C GLU A 505 -22.31 -5.50 0.84
N VAL A 506 -21.70 -5.05 -0.27
CA VAL A 506 -20.44 -5.60 -0.78
C VAL A 506 -19.28 -5.51 0.23
N CYS A 507 -19.32 -4.55 1.17
CA CYS A 507 -18.33 -4.39 2.22
C CYS A 507 -18.60 -5.30 3.44
N LEU A 508 -19.85 -5.69 3.65
CA LEU A 508 -20.29 -6.37 4.87
C LEU A 508 -20.08 -7.89 4.78
N GLY A 509 -20.29 -8.50 3.61
CA GLY A 509 -20.40 -9.94 3.49
C GLY A 509 -21.52 -10.45 4.41
N ASN A 510 -21.17 -11.32 5.38
CA ASN A 510 -22.13 -11.84 6.36
C ASN A 510 -22.11 -11.10 7.71
N ARG A 511 -21.50 -9.91 7.79
CA ARG A 511 -21.38 -9.15 9.04
C ARG A 511 -22.57 -8.24 9.25
N PRO A 512 -22.95 -8.00 10.53
CA PRO A 512 -23.92 -6.95 10.85
C PRO A 512 -23.36 -5.58 10.46
N ASP A 513 -24.22 -4.71 9.93
CA ASP A 513 -23.85 -3.34 9.63
C ASP A 513 -23.84 -2.48 10.88
N SER A 514 -22.71 -1.85 11.13
CA SER A 514 -22.52 -0.88 12.21
C SER A 514 -21.98 0.47 11.68
N GLY A 515 -21.97 0.67 10.36
CA GLY A 515 -21.34 1.82 9.72
C GLY A 515 -19.81 1.78 9.71
N GLN A 516 -19.22 0.73 10.23
CA GLN A 516 -17.76 0.53 10.29
C GLN A 516 -17.41 -0.95 10.23
N ILE A 517 -16.20 -1.26 9.75
CA ILE A 517 -15.69 -2.62 9.66
C ILE A 517 -14.19 -2.67 9.96
N LYS A 518 -13.77 -3.62 10.79
CA LYS A 518 -12.37 -3.98 11.01
C LYS A 518 -12.10 -5.34 10.38
N LEU A 519 -11.10 -5.40 9.49
CA LEU A 519 -10.61 -6.61 8.85
C LEU A 519 -9.35 -7.07 9.55
N LEU A 520 -9.30 -8.35 9.91
CA LEU A 520 -8.16 -8.98 10.56
C LEU A 520 -7.58 -10.08 9.66
N PRO A 521 -6.27 -10.05 9.35
CA PRO A 521 -5.69 -10.91 8.30
C PRO A 521 -5.95 -12.40 8.50
N HIS A 522 -5.96 -12.89 9.74
CA HIS A 522 -6.19 -14.30 10.07
C HIS A 522 -7.66 -14.74 9.94
N LYS A 523 -8.62 -13.81 10.05
CA LYS A 523 -10.06 -14.09 9.91
C LYS A 523 -10.56 -13.86 8.50
N ASP A 524 -10.09 -12.77 7.90
CA ASP A 524 -10.64 -12.24 6.64
C ASP A 524 -9.81 -12.64 5.42
N GLY A 525 -8.60 -13.15 5.63
CA GLY A 525 -7.72 -13.58 4.56
C GLY A 525 -7.16 -12.48 3.66
N CYS A 526 -7.54 -11.20 3.87
CA CYS A 526 -7.00 -10.00 3.23
C CYS A 526 -6.02 -9.27 4.15
N ASP A 527 -5.59 -8.05 3.80
CA ASP A 527 -4.79 -7.21 4.69
C ASP A 527 -5.64 -6.72 5.89
N GLY A 528 -4.97 -6.45 7.02
CA GLY A 528 -5.61 -5.80 8.16
C GLY A 528 -5.97 -4.36 7.80
N PHE A 529 -7.23 -3.99 8.04
CA PHE A 529 -7.76 -2.71 7.59
C PHE A 529 -8.95 -2.27 8.41
N TYR A 530 -9.19 -0.97 8.46
CA TYR A 530 -10.37 -0.43 9.08
C TYR A 530 -11.02 0.60 8.18
N VAL A 531 -12.35 0.57 8.12
CA VAL A 531 -13.17 1.50 7.35
C VAL A 531 -14.36 1.94 8.20
N ALA A 532 -14.63 3.25 8.23
CA ALA A 532 -15.82 3.83 8.79
C ALA A 532 -16.47 4.79 7.79
N ARG A 533 -17.77 4.71 7.64
CA ARG A 533 -18.59 5.54 6.76
C ARG A 533 -19.44 6.49 7.60
N PHE A 534 -19.41 7.76 7.25
CA PHE A 534 -20.20 8.80 7.90
C PHE A 534 -21.05 9.54 6.87
N VAL A 535 -22.18 10.07 7.35
CA VAL A 535 -22.98 11.04 6.63
C VAL A 535 -23.06 12.34 7.42
N ARG A 536 -22.96 13.48 6.74
CA ARG A 536 -23.19 14.78 7.33
C ARG A 536 -24.68 15.08 7.36
N VAL A 537 -25.27 15.30 8.57
CA VAL A 537 -26.71 15.50 8.75
C VAL A 537 -27.13 16.97 8.86
N SER A 538 -26.19 17.88 9.18
CA SER A 538 -26.44 19.33 9.26
C SER A 538 -25.17 20.16 9.03
#